data_466f339e16b32bb594fb19bd6348a007
#
_entry.id   466f339e16b32bb594fb19bd6348a007
#
_cell.length_a   1.000
_cell.length_b   1.000
_cell.length_c   1.000
_cell.angle_alpha   90.00
_cell.angle_beta   90.00
_cell.angle_gamma   90.00
#
_symmetry.space_group_name_H-M   'P 1'
#
loop_
_entity.id
_entity.type
_entity.pdbx_description
1 polymer ?
#
loop_
_entity_poly.entity_id
_entity_poly.type
_entity_poly.pdbx_seq_one_letter_code
_entity_poly.pdbx_strand_id
1 'polypeptide(L)'
;MIGRTLGHYRIIEKIGAGGMGEVYLARDERLQRDVAIKILPAGMLADDTARTRFRKEALALSRLNHPNVATVHDFDTADGVDFLVMEHIKGVTLSEKLTHGRLLEREVIRLGIQVAEGLEAGHEENVIHRDIKPGNIRVTPDGRAKILDFGLAKVVRPTSETATADNLTGTGTIGTLPYMAPEQVRGRQVDARTDIWALGTVLYEMATGRRPFLENDAFRLGTAIVESPPPSPRRLNDRIPPELERVILKTLEKEPARRYSSAAALLSDLRLLAENDSRRTASGAKTHGWRTSAMIAVAAALVLAAGGYWLRRLVSFPSPPQGKIMIVVLPFENLSDDHKRITSQMGSPKKRSPNWASWSLHAWA
;
A
#
# COMPACT_ATOMS: atom_id res chain seq x y z
N MET A 1 -24.08 -20.69 -23.56
CA MET A 1 -24.50 -20.41 -22.17
C MET A 1 -25.10 -18.99 -22.04
N ILE A 2 -24.61 -17.98 -22.78
CA ILE A 2 -25.13 -16.60 -22.69
C ILE A 2 -26.65 -16.56 -23.01
N GLY A 3 -27.42 -15.84 -22.21
CA GLY A 3 -28.88 -15.74 -22.31
C GLY A 3 -29.66 -16.88 -21.66
N ARG A 4 -29.01 -17.97 -21.25
CA ARG A 4 -29.66 -19.09 -20.55
C ARG A 4 -29.80 -18.77 -19.05
N THR A 5 -30.74 -19.42 -18.40
CA THR A 5 -30.93 -19.39 -16.95
C THR A 5 -30.49 -20.73 -16.35
N LEU A 6 -29.63 -20.71 -15.35
CA LEU A 6 -29.25 -21.86 -14.53
C LEU A 6 -29.90 -21.66 -13.15
N GLY A 7 -30.89 -22.49 -12.81
CA GLY A 7 -31.70 -22.27 -11.62
C GLY A 7 -32.43 -20.93 -11.66
N HIS A 8 -31.97 -19.95 -10.86
CA HIS A 8 -32.49 -18.58 -10.85
C HIS A 8 -31.42 -17.54 -11.25
N TYR A 9 -30.31 -17.97 -11.85
CA TYR A 9 -29.22 -17.13 -12.30
C TYR A 9 -29.25 -16.98 -13.82
N ARG A 10 -29.53 -15.80 -14.32
CA ARG A 10 -29.54 -15.50 -15.76
C ARG A 10 -28.14 -15.12 -16.21
N ILE A 11 -27.55 -15.93 -17.10
CA ILE A 11 -26.21 -15.72 -17.65
C ILE A 11 -26.19 -14.50 -18.57
N ILE A 12 -25.31 -13.54 -18.31
CA ILE A 12 -25.19 -12.28 -19.05
C ILE A 12 -24.04 -12.37 -20.05
N GLU A 13 -22.82 -12.62 -19.58
CA GLU A 13 -21.63 -12.65 -20.41
C GLU A 13 -20.55 -13.59 -19.85
N LYS A 14 -19.62 -14.00 -20.69
CA LYS A 14 -18.45 -14.79 -20.28
C LYS A 14 -17.33 -13.83 -19.82
N ILE A 15 -16.90 -13.93 -18.57
CA ILE A 15 -15.87 -13.08 -17.97
C ILE A 15 -14.53 -13.77 -17.77
N GLY A 16 -14.47 -15.10 -18.00
CA GLY A 16 -13.21 -15.84 -17.89
C GLY A 16 -13.33 -17.27 -18.39
N ALA A 17 -12.19 -17.87 -18.68
CA ALA A 17 -12.05 -19.30 -19.00
C ALA A 17 -10.68 -19.79 -18.54
N GLY A 18 -10.61 -21.03 -18.06
CA GLY A 18 -9.35 -21.64 -17.63
C GLY A 18 -9.48 -23.16 -17.47
N GLY A 19 -8.41 -23.80 -17.02
CA GLY A 19 -8.39 -25.26 -16.84
C GLY A 19 -9.40 -25.83 -15.83
N MET A 20 -10.03 -24.95 -15.01
CA MET A 20 -11.04 -25.30 -14.02
C MET A 20 -12.47 -24.92 -14.45
N GLY A 21 -12.68 -24.62 -15.75
CA GLY A 21 -13.99 -24.28 -16.27
C GLY A 21 -14.11 -22.86 -16.81
N GLU A 22 -15.34 -22.48 -17.11
CA GLU A 22 -15.69 -21.16 -17.61
C GLU A 22 -16.37 -20.33 -16.54
N VAL A 23 -16.08 -19.05 -16.48
CA VAL A 23 -16.67 -18.11 -15.54
C VAL A 23 -17.54 -17.10 -16.28
N TYR A 24 -18.75 -16.91 -15.80
CA TYR A 24 -19.75 -16.03 -16.38
C TYR A 24 -20.21 -14.99 -15.38
N LEU A 25 -20.46 -13.78 -15.84
CA LEU A 25 -21.27 -12.81 -15.15
C LEU A 25 -22.74 -13.26 -15.28
N ALA A 26 -23.46 -13.30 -14.17
CA ALA A 26 -24.87 -13.62 -14.16
C ALA A 26 -25.66 -12.68 -13.23
N ARG A 27 -26.95 -12.57 -13.47
CA ARG A 27 -27.90 -11.88 -12.60
C ARG A 27 -28.64 -12.90 -11.74
N ASP A 28 -28.47 -12.79 -10.41
CA ASP A 28 -29.33 -13.45 -9.44
C ASP A 28 -30.70 -12.76 -9.47
N GLU A 29 -31.69 -13.41 -10.05
CA GLU A 29 -33.02 -12.82 -10.24
C GLU A 29 -33.83 -12.78 -8.93
N ARG A 30 -33.47 -13.57 -7.94
CA ARG A 30 -34.13 -13.57 -6.61
C ARG A 30 -33.61 -12.42 -5.74
N LEU A 31 -32.30 -12.26 -5.67
CA LEU A 31 -31.65 -11.24 -4.83
C LEU A 31 -31.32 -9.95 -5.58
N GLN A 32 -31.62 -9.87 -6.90
CA GLN A 32 -31.43 -8.70 -7.75
C GLN A 32 -29.98 -8.15 -7.70
N ARG A 33 -29.00 -9.05 -7.70
CA ARG A 33 -27.55 -8.72 -7.67
C ARG A 33 -26.79 -9.42 -8.78
N ASP A 34 -25.65 -8.87 -9.14
CA ASP A 34 -24.71 -9.50 -10.07
C ASP A 34 -23.82 -10.48 -9.31
N VAL A 35 -23.61 -11.66 -9.90
CA VAL A 35 -22.77 -12.73 -9.36
C VAL A 35 -21.83 -13.28 -10.43
N ALA A 36 -20.73 -13.90 -10.02
CA ALA A 36 -19.89 -14.70 -10.90
C ALA A 36 -20.30 -16.16 -10.78
N ILE A 37 -20.55 -16.82 -11.91
CA ILE A 37 -20.86 -18.25 -11.96
C ILE A 37 -19.72 -18.98 -12.64
N LYS A 38 -19.11 -19.91 -11.91
CA LYS A 38 -18.08 -20.79 -12.43
C LYS A 38 -18.70 -22.15 -12.78
N ILE A 39 -18.77 -22.45 -14.07
CA ILE A 39 -19.23 -23.73 -14.57
C ILE A 39 -18.11 -24.76 -14.38
N LEU A 40 -18.41 -25.86 -13.73
CA LEU A 40 -17.46 -26.93 -13.56
C LEU A 40 -17.39 -27.80 -14.81
N PRO A 41 -16.20 -28.33 -15.19
CA PRO A 41 -16.08 -29.23 -16.32
C PRO A 41 -16.98 -30.47 -16.20
N ALA A 42 -17.59 -30.85 -17.31
CA ALA A 42 -18.41 -32.05 -17.34
C ALA A 42 -17.61 -33.28 -16.88
N GLY A 43 -18.22 -34.13 -16.03
CA GLY A 43 -17.57 -35.31 -15.46
C GLY A 43 -16.65 -35.06 -14.27
N MET A 44 -16.37 -33.80 -13.89
CA MET A 44 -15.56 -33.50 -12.70
C MET A 44 -16.17 -34.05 -11.41
N LEU A 45 -17.49 -34.02 -11.31
CA LEU A 45 -18.27 -34.56 -10.18
C LEU A 45 -19.09 -35.79 -10.60
N ALA A 46 -18.47 -36.68 -11.41
CA ALA A 46 -19.14 -37.83 -12.01
C ALA A 46 -19.63 -38.85 -10.97
N ASP A 47 -18.92 -38.96 -9.83
CA ASP A 47 -19.32 -39.86 -8.75
C ASP A 47 -19.81 -39.11 -7.50
N ASP A 48 -20.63 -39.77 -6.71
CA ASP A 48 -21.20 -39.18 -5.48
C ASP A 48 -20.13 -38.82 -4.44
N THR A 49 -18.99 -39.50 -4.48
CA THR A 49 -17.87 -39.27 -3.57
C THR A 49 -17.17 -37.95 -3.93
N ALA A 50 -16.91 -37.69 -5.23
CA ALA A 50 -16.36 -36.44 -5.72
C ALA A 50 -17.31 -35.28 -5.43
N ARG A 51 -18.61 -35.46 -5.67
CA ARG A 51 -19.66 -34.47 -5.38
C ARG A 51 -19.73 -34.14 -3.90
N THR A 52 -19.71 -35.14 -3.02
CA THR A 52 -19.74 -34.99 -1.56
C THR A 52 -18.50 -34.26 -1.07
N ARG A 53 -17.31 -34.59 -1.57
CA ARG A 53 -16.07 -33.89 -1.25
C ARG A 53 -16.10 -32.43 -1.70
N PHE A 54 -16.54 -32.16 -2.95
CA PHE A 54 -16.67 -30.81 -3.46
C PHE A 54 -17.63 -29.97 -2.60
N ARG A 55 -18.81 -30.54 -2.30
CA ARG A 55 -19.80 -29.85 -1.45
C ARG A 55 -19.26 -29.53 -0.06
N LYS A 56 -18.49 -30.45 0.54
CA LYS A 56 -17.84 -30.19 1.84
C LYS A 56 -16.85 -29.04 1.78
N GLU A 57 -16.05 -28.96 0.72
CA GLU A 57 -15.08 -27.86 0.55
C GLU A 57 -15.76 -26.53 0.19
N ALA A 58 -16.76 -26.56 -0.69
CA ALA A 58 -17.57 -25.35 -0.97
C ALA A 58 -18.25 -24.81 0.30
N LEU A 59 -18.73 -25.71 1.19
CA LEU A 59 -19.29 -25.31 2.48
C LEU A 59 -18.23 -24.70 3.42
N ALA A 60 -17.00 -25.20 3.42
CA ALA A 60 -15.92 -24.57 4.19
C ALA A 60 -15.59 -23.18 3.65
N LEU A 61 -15.55 -23.03 2.32
CA LEU A 61 -15.31 -21.75 1.65
C LEU A 61 -16.44 -20.73 1.88
N SER A 62 -17.70 -21.18 1.96
CA SER A 62 -18.84 -20.28 2.22
C SER A 62 -18.82 -19.65 3.62
N ARG A 63 -18.07 -20.23 4.56
CA ARG A 63 -17.85 -19.66 5.91
C ARG A 63 -16.77 -18.59 5.91
N LEU A 64 -15.89 -18.59 4.91
CA LEU A 64 -14.81 -17.64 4.79
C LEU A 64 -15.36 -16.29 4.30
N ASN A 65 -15.57 -15.37 5.23
CA ASN A 65 -16.03 -14.01 4.96
C ASN A 65 -14.91 -13.02 5.31
N HIS A 66 -14.15 -12.61 4.32
CA HIS A 66 -13.02 -11.69 4.51
C HIS A 66 -12.96 -10.66 3.37
N PRO A 67 -12.63 -9.38 3.64
CA PRO A 67 -12.61 -8.33 2.61
C PRO A 67 -11.65 -8.60 1.45
N ASN A 68 -10.62 -9.42 1.66
CA ASN A 68 -9.63 -9.77 0.65
C ASN A 68 -9.81 -11.16 0.04
N VAL A 69 -10.94 -11.81 0.26
CA VAL A 69 -11.32 -13.10 -0.35
C VAL A 69 -12.66 -12.94 -1.05
N ALA A 70 -12.79 -13.53 -2.24
CA ALA A 70 -14.08 -13.62 -2.94
C ALA A 70 -15.02 -14.53 -2.19
N THR A 71 -16.20 -14.04 -1.84
CA THR A 71 -17.22 -14.82 -1.11
C THR A 71 -17.84 -15.85 -2.03
N VAL A 72 -17.90 -17.11 -1.58
CA VAL A 72 -18.71 -18.16 -2.19
C VAL A 72 -20.15 -18.04 -1.67
N HIS A 73 -21.09 -17.86 -2.58
CA HIS A 73 -22.51 -17.67 -2.24
C HIS A 73 -23.31 -18.95 -2.27
N ASP A 74 -23.01 -19.82 -3.25
CA ASP A 74 -23.80 -21.05 -3.45
C ASP A 74 -23.02 -22.06 -4.28
N PHE A 75 -23.43 -23.32 -4.20
CA PHE A 75 -23.07 -24.42 -5.10
C PHE A 75 -24.33 -25.17 -5.47
N ASP A 76 -24.64 -25.27 -6.77
CA ASP A 76 -25.87 -25.87 -7.24
C ASP A 76 -25.63 -26.65 -8.55
N THR A 77 -26.63 -27.45 -8.90
CA THR A 77 -26.70 -28.22 -10.14
C THR A 77 -28.04 -27.92 -10.83
N ALA A 78 -27.98 -27.40 -12.05
CA ALA A 78 -29.16 -27.16 -12.88
C ALA A 78 -28.94 -27.68 -14.30
N ASP A 79 -29.92 -28.31 -14.89
CA ASP A 79 -29.88 -28.91 -16.23
C ASP A 79 -28.67 -29.85 -16.46
N GLY A 80 -28.25 -30.59 -15.41
CA GLY A 80 -27.09 -31.46 -15.46
C GLY A 80 -25.73 -30.74 -15.45
N VAL A 81 -25.70 -29.41 -15.18
CA VAL A 81 -24.50 -28.59 -15.08
C VAL A 81 -24.26 -28.26 -13.61
N ASP A 82 -23.08 -28.63 -13.10
CA ASP A 82 -22.63 -28.25 -11.78
C ASP A 82 -21.94 -26.88 -11.86
N PHE A 83 -22.27 -25.98 -10.94
CA PHE A 83 -21.71 -24.64 -10.91
C PHE A 83 -21.56 -24.06 -9.51
N LEU A 84 -20.56 -23.19 -9.36
CA LEU A 84 -20.31 -22.43 -8.14
C LEU A 84 -20.70 -20.96 -8.36
N VAL A 85 -21.44 -20.39 -7.40
CA VAL A 85 -21.85 -18.99 -7.41
C VAL A 85 -20.98 -18.20 -6.44
N MET A 86 -20.37 -17.14 -6.93
CA MET A 86 -19.41 -16.34 -6.17
C MET A 86 -19.71 -14.84 -6.30
N GLU A 87 -19.11 -14.08 -5.43
CA GLU A 87 -19.07 -12.61 -5.52
C GLU A 87 -18.52 -12.17 -6.89
N HIS A 88 -19.29 -11.33 -7.59
CA HIS A 88 -18.80 -10.65 -8.78
C HIS A 88 -17.95 -9.43 -8.36
N ILE A 89 -16.64 -9.49 -8.59
CA ILE A 89 -15.70 -8.44 -8.22
C ILE A 89 -15.39 -7.58 -9.43
N LYS A 90 -15.75 -6.30 -9.36
CA LYS A 90 -15.36 -5.30 -10.39
C LYS A 90 -13.87 -4.97 -10.28
N GLY A 91 -13.22 -4.74 -11.42
CA GLY A 91 -11.81 -4.40 -11.47
C GLY A 91 -11.03 -5.26 -12.47
N VAL A 92 -9.71 -5.24 -12.37
CA VAL A 92 -8.78 -5.98 -13.24
C VAL A 92 -8.05 -7.05 -12.46
N THR A 93 -7.59 -8.11 -13.13
CA THR A 93 -6.68 -9.07 -12.50
C THR A 93 -5.32 -8.43 -12.26
N LEU A 94 -4.59 -8.91 -11.26
CA LEU A 94 -3.20 -8.49 -11.05
C LEU A 94 -2.33 -8.86 -12.27
N SER A 95 -2.67 -9.93 -13.00
CA SER A 95 -2.00 -10.29 -14.25
C SER A 95 -2.16 -9.21 -15.32
N GLU A 96 -3.39 -8.73 -15.54
CA GLU A 96 -3.66 -7.61 -16.47
C GLU A 96 -2.93 -6.34 -16.02
N LYS A 97 -2.90 -6.06 -14.72
CA LYS A 97 -2.17 -4.90 -14.18
C LYS A 97 -0.66 -4.98 -14.44
N LEU A 98 -0.08 -6.17 -14.32
CA LEU A 98 1.34 -6.41 -14.55
C LEU A 98 1.76 -6.35 -16.04
N THR A 99 0.82 -6.40 -16.98
CA THR A 99 1.15 -6.16 -18.42
C THR A 99 1.70 -4.75 -18.66
N HIS A 100 1.37 -3.80 -17.77
CA HIS A 100 1.89 -2.42 -17.81
C HIS A 100 3.27 -2.26 -17.14
N GLY A 101 3.86 -3.36 -16.67
CA GLY A 101 5.16 -3.39 -16.02
C GLY A 101 5.10 -3.55 -14.50
N ARG A 102 6.27 -3.36 -13.87
CA ARG A 102 6.40 -3.48 -12.40
C ARG A 102 5.60 -2.41 -11.66
N LEU A 103 5.19 -2.75 -10.44
CA LEU A 103 4.46 -1.84 -9.56
C LEU A 103 5.43 -0.99 -8.70
N LEU A 104 4.93 0.11 -8.16
CA LEU A 104 5.66 0.89 -7.18
C LEU A 104 5.77 0.12 -5.86
N GLU A 105 6.88 0.30 -5.13
CA GLU A 105 7.16 -0.37 -3.86
C GLU A 105 5.97 -0.35 -2.89
N ARG A 106 5.43 0.83 -2.60
CA ARG A 106 4.28 0.99 -1.71
C ARG A 106 3.04 0.21 -2.18
N GLU A 107 2.87 0.04 -3.49
CA GLU A 107 1.76 -0.74 -4.02
C GLU A 107 2.02 -2.24 -3.88
N VAL A 108 3.26 -2.69 -4.09
CA VAL A 108 3.69 -4.07 -3.82
C VAL A 108 3.43 -4.44 -2.37
N ILE A 109 3.87 -3.60 -1.43
CA ILE A 109 3.68 -3.82 0.01
C ILE A 109 2.19 -3.82 0.36
N ARG A 110 1.42 -2.84 -0.12
CA ARG A 110 -0.02 -2.71 0.15
C ARG A 110 -0.83 -3.91 -0.35
N LEU A 111 -0.61 -4.33 -1.60
CA LEU A 111 -1.28 -5.51 -2.16
C LEU A 111 -0.80 -6.79 -1.49
N GLY A 112 0.49 -6.89 -1.18
CA GLY A 112 1.06 -8.00 -0.44
C GLY A 112 0.43 -8.19 0.94
N ILE A 113 0.23 -7.10 1.69
CA ILE A 113 -0.49 -7.11 2.99
C ILE A 113 -1.89 -7.68 2.80
N GLN A 114 -2.66 -7.17 1.86
CA GLN A 114 -4.06 -7.57 1.65
C GLN A 114 -4.20 -9.03 1.22
N VAL A 115 -3.28 -9.52 0.36
CA VAL A 115 -3.28 -10.94 -0.01
C VAL A 115 -2.88 -11.81 1.18
N ALA A 116 -1.89 -11.39 1.99
CA ALA A 116 -1.48 -12.11 3.19
C ALA A 116 -2.61 -12.18 4.23
N GLU A 117 -3.40 -11.10 4.41
CA GLU A 117 -4.60 -11.08 5.27
C GLU A 117 -5.65 -12.08 4.80
N GLY A 118 -5.91 -12.13 3.49
CA GLY A 118 -6.84 -13.12 2.92
C GLY A 118 -6.34 -14.57 3.08
N LEU A 119 -5.03 -14.81 2.94
CA LEU A 119 -4.44 -16.13 3.18
C LEU A 119 -4.50 -16.52 4.65
N GLU A 120 -4.22 -15.59 5.57
CA GLU A 120 -4.33 -15.84 7.02
C GLU A 120 -5.74 -16.30 7.38
N ALA A 121 -6.76 -15.56 6.94
CA ALA A 121 -8.16 -15.92 7.17
C ALA A 121 -8.53 -17.31 6.63
N GLY A 122 -8.03 -17.68 5.44
CA GLY A 122 -8.25 -19.02 4.89
C GLY A 122 -7.53 -20.11 5.67
N HIS A 123 -6.30 -19.86 6.09
CA HIS A 123 -5.49 -20.81 6.86
C HIS A 123 -6.06 -21.06 8.27
N GLU A 124 -6.68 -20.06 8.91
CA GLU A 124 -7.41 -20.22 10.18
C GLU A 124 -8.59 -21.17 10.05
N GLU A 125 -9.28 -21.17 8.90
CA GLU A 125 -10.34 -22.10 8.56
C GLU A 125 -9.81 -23.45 8.02
N ASN A 126 -8.49 -23.70 8.10
CA ASN A 126 -7.80 -24.89 7.56
C ASN A 126 -7.95 -25.07 6.04
N VAL A 127 -8.16 -23.98 5.31
CA VAL A 127 -8.22 -23.98 3.85
C VAL A 127 -6.93 -23.41 3.27
N ILE A 128 -6.24 -24.21 2.46
CA ILE A 128 -5.02 -23.82 1.74
C ILE A 128 -5.44 -23.53 0.30
N HIS A 129 -4.98 -22.40 -0.26
CA HIS A 129 -5.38 -21.97 -1.60
C HIS A 129 -4.75 -22.82 -2.71
N ARG A 130 -3.44 -23.09 -2.67
CA ARG A 130 -2.65 -23.96 -3.57
C ARG A 130 -2.45 -23.46 -5.00
N ASP A 131 -3.11 -22.38 -5.42
CA ASP A 131 -3.03 -21.80 -6.77
C ASP A 131 -2.99 -20.26 -6.72
N ILE A 132 -2.23 -19.67 -5.79
CA ILE A 132 -2.00 -18.22 -5.75
C ILE A 132 -1.13 -17.82 -6.95
N LYS A 133 -1.68 -16.91 -7.76
CA LYS A 133 -1.03 -16.33 -8.95
C LYS A 133 -1.70 -15.01 -9.30
N PRO A 134 -1.08 -14.13 -10.10
CA PRO A 134 -1.68 -12.84 -10.47
C PRO A 134 -3.06 -12.94 -11.13
N GLY A 135 -3.33 -14.03 -11.88
CA GLY A 135 -4.65 -14.27 -12.48
C GLY A 135 -5.77 -14.56 -11.45
N ASN A 136 -5.41 -15.05 -10.26
CA ASN A 136 -6.33 -15.34 -9.18
C ASN A 136 -6.39 -14.23 -8.11
N ILE A 137 -5.83 -13.05 -8.39
CA ILE A 137 -5.91 -11.87 -7.54
C ILE A 137 -6.56 -10.76 -8.36
N ARG A 138 -7.70 -10.25 -7.91
CA ARG A 138 -8.39 -9.14 -8.55
C ARG A 138 -8.17 -7.85 -7.77
N VAL A 139 -7.86 -6.77 -8.47
CA VAL A 139 -7.67 -5.44 -7.90
C VAL A 139 -8.87 -4.59 -8.28
N THR A 140 -9.64 -4.17 -7.28
CA THR A 140 -10.83 -3.33 -7.45
C THR A 140 -10.44 -1.89 -7.80
N PRO A 141 -11.36 -1.06 -8.33
CA PRO A 141 -11.08 0.33 -8.67
C PRO A 141 -10.62 1.19 -7.47
N ASP A 142 -11.06 0.86 -6.25
CA ASP A 142 -10.60 1.50 -5.00
C ASP A 142 -9.25 0.94 -4.51
N GLY A 143 -8.65 0.03 -5.30
CA GLY A 143 -7.32 -0.51 -5.05
C GLY A 143 -7.26 -1.65 -4.05
N ARG A 144 -8.38 -2.30 -3.72
CA ARG A 144 -8.43 -3.47 -2.84
C ARG A 144 -8.09 -4.74 -3.61
N ALA A 145 -7.21 -5.58 -3.05
CA ALA A 145 -6.97 -6.92 -3.58
C ALA A 145 -8.02 -7.91 -3.04
N LYS A 146 -8.54 -8.77 -3.91
CA LYS A 146 -9.37 -9.92 -3.56
C LYS A 146 -8.83 -11.18 -4.20
N ILE A 147 -8.65 -12.22 -3.40
CA ILE A 147 -8.24 -13.55 -3.83
C ILE A 147 -9.46 -14.27 -4.40
N LEU A 148 -9.33 -14.82 -5.60
CA LEU A 148 -10.33 -15.61 -6.29
C LEU A 148 -10.03 -17.10 -6.12
N ASP A 149 -11.05 -17.95 -6.30
CA ASP A 149 -10.92 -19.43 -6.44
C ASP A 149 -10.18 -20.12 -5.27
N PHE A 150 -10.36 -19.65 -4.06
CA PHE A 150 -9.73 -20.21 -2.85
C PHE A 150 -10.06 -21.70 -2.70
N GLY A 151 -9.05 -22.55 -2.51
CA GLY A 151 -9.19 -23.96 -2.14
C GLY A 151 -9.75 -24.90 -3.21
N LEU A 152 -10.30 -24.43 -4.32
CA LEU A 152 -10.92 -25.25 -5.36
C LEU A 152 -9.93 -26.19 -6.09
N ALA A 153 -8.64 -25.88 -6.04
CA ALA A 153 -7.61 -26.68 -6.70
C ALA A 153 -7.47 -28.11 -6.14
N LYS A 154 -7.79 -28.33 -4.86
CA LYS A 154 -7.72 -29.65 -4.20
C LYS A 154 -8.79 -30.61 -4.70
N VAL A 155 -9.98 -30.07 -5.01
CA VAL A 155 -11.12 -30.89 -5.46
C VAL A 155 -10.91 -31.33 -6.89
N VAL A 156 -10.32 -30.47 -7.71
CA VAL A 156 -10.06 -30.70 -9.13
C VAL A 156 -8.91 -31.68 -9.34
N ARG A 157 -7.95 -31.74 -8.41
CA ARG A 157 -6.77 -32.65 -8.48
C ARG A 157 -6.61 -33.39 -7.17
N PRO A 158 -7.17 -34.62 -7.04
CA PRO A 158 -6.92 -35.44 -5.86
C PRO A 158 -5.42 -35.71 -5.68
N THR A 159 -4.94 -35.57 -4.45
CA THR A 159 -3.52 -35.71 -4.05
C THR A 159 -2.95 -37.14 -4.27
N SER A 160 -3.72 -38.08 -4.78
CA SER A 160 -3.30 -39.47 -5.03
C SER A 160 -2.63 -39.71 -6.39
N GLU A 161 -2.72 -38.73 -7.32
CA GLU A 161 -1.94 -38.81 -8.55
C GLU A 161 -0.63 -38.07 -8.32
N THR A 162 0.43 -38.84 -8.08
CA THR A 162 1.81 -38.42 -8.16
C THR A 162 1.98 -37.50 -9.37
N ALA A 163 2.55 -36.30 -9.15
CA ALA A 163 2.95 -35.40 -10.22
C ALA A 163 4.05 -36.10 -11.04
N THR A 164 3.65 -37.04 -11.92
CA THR A 164 4.53 -37.61 -12.92
C THR A 164 4.80 -36.54 -13.99
N ALA A 165 5.94 -36.60 -14.65
CA ALA A 165 6.34 -35.65 -15.72
C ALA A 165 5.22 -35.43 -16.78
N ASP A 166 4.37 -36.44 -17.01
CA ASP A 166 3.23 -36.39 -17.94
C ASP A 166 2.11 -35.43 -17.45
N ASN A 167 1.95 -35.21 -16.13
CA ASN A 167 0.95 -34.31 -15.56
C ASN A 167 1.41 -32.83 -15.56
N LEU A 168 2.70 -32.55 -15.72
CA LEU A 168 3.24 -31.19 -15.84
C LEU A 168 2.98 -30.58 -17.22
N THR A 169 2.70 -31.40 -18.24
CA THR A 169 2.48 -30.98 -19.65
C THR A 169 1.00 -30.79 -20.02
N GLY A 170 0.06 -31.12 -19.12
CA GLY A 170 -1.37 -30.91 -19.33
C GLY A 170 -1.71 -29.43 -19.54
N THR A 171 -2.56 -29.12 -20.52
CA THR A 171 -2.93 -27.76 -20.98
C THR A 171 -3.42 -26.82 -19.88
N GLY A 172 -3.85 -27.33 -18.71
CA GLY A 172 -4.26 -26.53 -17.54
C GLY A 172 -3.11 -26.16 -16.60
N THR A 173 -1.90 -26.69 -16.77
CA THR A 173 -0.79 -26.56 -15.80
C THR A 173 0.23 -25.49 -16.22
N ILE A 174 0.32 -25.18 -17.51
CA ILE A 174 1.35 -24.27 -18.06
C ILE A 174 1.31 -22.86 -17.43
N GLY A 175 0.12 -22.34 -17.12
CA GLY A 175 -0.03 -21.01 -16.49
C GLY A 175 0.22 -20.99 -14.98
N THR A 176 0.17 -22.14 -14.29
CA THR A 176 0.28 -22.25 -12.83
C THR A 176 1.68 -22.65 -12.37
N LEU A 177 2.39 -23.48 -13.14
CA LEU A 177 3.71 -24.00 -12.79
C LEU A 177 4.71 -22.94 -12.27
N PRO A 178 4.80 -21.71 -12.85
CA PRO A 178 5.73 -20.69 -12.39
C PRO A 178 5.54 -20.24 -10.94
N TYR A 179 4.36 -20.47 -10.34
CA TYR A 179 4.02 -20.07 -8.97
C TYR A 179 3.98 -21.25 -8.00
N MET A 180 4.12 -22.47 -8.50
CA MET A 180 4.13 -23.68 -7.67
C MET A 180 5.33 -23.70 -6.73
N ALA A 181 5.08 -24.13 -5.50
CA ALA A 181 6.12 -24.35 -4.53
C ALA A 181 6.93 -25.64 -4.83
N PRO A 182 8.20 -25.72 -4.40
CA PRO A 182 9.04 -26.92 -4.61
C PRO A 182 8.38 -28.23 -4.15
N GLU A 183 7.64 -28.22 -3.05
CA GLU A 183 6.90 -29.36 -2.54
C GLU A 183 5.74 -29.76 -3.45
N GLN A 184 5.09 -28.81 -4.12
CA GLN A 184 4.04 -29.10 -5.12
C GLN A 184 4.64 -29.74 -6.37
N VAL A 185 5.73 -29.18 -6.88
CA VAL A 185 6.44 -29.72 -8.05
C VAL A 185 6.93 -31.14 -7.77
N ARG A 186 7.38 -31.41 -6.54
CA ARG A 186 7.84 -32.74 -6.10
C ARG A 186 6.71 -33.71 -5.73
N GLY A 187 5.44 -33.29 -5.79
CA GLY A 187 4.29 -34.11 -5.36
C GLY A 187 4.32 -34.46 -3.87
N ARG A 188 4.98 -33.65 -3.03
CA ARG A 188 5.03 -33.85 -1.58
C ARG A 188 3.78 -33.28 -0.90
N GLN A 189 3.61 -33.62 0.38
CA GLN A 189 2.55 -33.03 1.19
C GLN A 189 2.69 -31.50 1.26
N VAL A 190 1.59 -30.81 1.03
CA VAL A 190 1.49 -29.34 1.03
C VAL A 190 0.80 -28.85 2.29
N ASP A 191 1.26 -27.71 2.83
CA ASP A 191 0.66 -26.99 3.94
C ASP A 191 0.51 -25.49 3.62
N ALA A 192 0.11 -24.68 4.59
CA ALA A 192 -0.08 -23.22 4.44
C ALA A 192 1.15 -22.47 3.89
N ARG A 193 2.36 -23.01 4.10
CA ARG A 193 3.62 -22.41 3.62
C ARG A 193 3.80 -22.53 2.10
N THR A 194 3.01 -23.37 1.45
CA THR A 194 2.90 -23.43 -0.01
C THR A 194 2.33 -22.13 -0.58
N ASP A 195 1.29 -21.57 0.05
CA ASP A 195 0.70 -20.28 -0.35
C ASP A 195 1.66 -19.11 -0.07
N ILE A 196 2.49 -19.20 0.97
CA ILE A 196 3.54 -18.22 1.28
C ILE A 196 4.58 -18.16 0.15
N TRP A 197 5.01 -19.31 -0.38
CA TRP A 197 5.89 -19.36 -1.55
C TRP A 197 5.25 -18.70 -2.76
N ALA A 198 3.99 -19.07 -3.05
CA ALA A 198 3.27 -18.53 -4.20
C ALA A 198 3.09 -17.01 -4.09
N LEU A 199 2.73 -16.50 -2.91
CA LEU A 199 2.69 -15.05 -2.64
C LEU A 199 4.08 -14.41 -2.81
N GLY A 200 5.14 -15.07 -2.34
CA GLY A 200 6.53 -14.62 -2.56
C GLY A 200 6.87 -14.45 -4.04
N THR A 201 6.46 -15.41 -4.87
CA THR A 201 6.61 -15.33 -6.34
C THR A 201 5.83 -14.15 -6.93
N VAL A 202 4.60 -13.92 -6.45
CA VAL A 202 3.78 -12.77 -6.86
C VAL A 202 4.42 -11.45 -6.41
N LEU A 203 4.92 -11.35 -5.17
CA LEU A 203 5.64 -10.17 -4.68
C LEU A 203 6.89 -9.87 -5.52
N TYR A 204 7.66 -10.91 -5.85
CA TYR A 204 8.82 -10.79 -6.73
C TYR A 204 8.43 -10.22 -8.09
N GLU A 205 7.39 -10.78 -8.72
CA GLU A 205 6.90 -10.34 -10.04
C GLU A 205 6.35 -8.91 -9.98
N MET A 206 5.57 -8.55 -8.98
CA MET A 206 5.11 -7.18 -8.78
C MET A 206 6.26 -6.18 -8.66
N ALA A 207 7.31 -6.53 -7.92
CA ALA A 207 8.45 -5.65 -7.66
C ALA A 207 9.42 -5.51 -8.84
N THR A 208 9.54 -6.55 -9.69
CA THR A 208 10.54 -6.60 -10.77
C THR A 208 9.95 -6.53 -12.17
N GLY A 209 8.64 -6.84 -12.33
CA GLY A 209 7.98 -7.05 -13.62
C GLY A 209 8.32 -8.40 -14.27
N ARG A 210 9.00 -9.30 -13.55
CA ARG A 210 9.39 -10.63 -14.04
C ARG A 210 9.27 -11.67 -12.95
N ARG A 211 8.98 -12.91 -13.31
CA ARG A 211 9.00 -14.05 -12.40
C ARG A 211 10.43 -14.41 -12.00
N PRO A 212 10.65 -15.04 -10.84
CA PRO A 212 12.00 -15.43 -10.40
C PRO A 212 12.62 -16.53 -11.26
N PHE A 213 11.82 -17.40 -11.89
CA PHE A 213 12.25 -18.48 -12.76
C PHE A 213 11.58 -18.32 -14.12
N LEU A 214 12.35 -18.31 -15.21
CA LEU A 214 11.93 -17.89 -16.57
C LEU A 214 12.13 -18.97 -17.65
N GLU A 215 12.40 -20.20 -17.25
CA GLU A 215 12.61 -21.30 -18.18
C GLU A 215 11.35 -21.54 -19.04
N ASN A 216 11.54 -21.72 -20.34
CA ASN A 216 10.43 -21.89 -21.29
C ASN A 216 9.93 -23.35 -21.33
N ASP A 217 10.74 -24.29 -20.89
CA ASP A 217 10.40 -25.72 -20.82
C ASP A 217 9.92 -26.06 -19.44
N ALA A 218 8.80 -26.81 -19.33
CA ALA A 218 8.15 -27.14 -18.06
C ALA A 218 9.06 -27.96 -17.13
N PHE A 219 9.84 -28.88 -17.70
CA PHE A 219 10.76 -29.70 -16.90
C PHE A 219 11.91 -28.86 -16.33
N ARG A 220 12.52 -28.01 -17.17
CA ARG A 220 13.58 -27.08 -16.72
C ARG A 220 13.06 -26.08 -15.69
N LEU A 221 11.85 -25.56 -15.90
CA LEU A 221 11.20 -24.67 -14.95
C LEU A 221 10.97 -25.39 -13.60
N GLY A 222 10.44 -26.60 -13.63
CA GLY A 222 10.28 -27.41 -12.42
C GLY A 222 11.61 -27.65 -11.70
N THR A 223 12.67 -27.99 -12.45
CA THR A 223 14.02 -28.15 -11.87
C THR A 223 14.53 -26.84 -11.26
N ALA A 224 14.38 -25.72 -11.94
CA ALA A 224 14.80 -24.42 -11.41
C ALA A 224 14.03 -24.03 -10.14
N ILE A 225 12.71 -24.25 -10.10
CA ILE A 225 11.88 -24.03 -8.89
C ILE A 225 12.39 -24.86 -7.72
N VAL A 226 12.82 -26.09 -7.97
CA VAL A 226 13.24 -27.05 -6.95
C VAL A 226 14.68 -26.79 -6.47
N GLU A 227 15.61 -26.44 -7.38
CA GLU A 227 17.06 -26.49 -7.11
C GLU A 227 17.72 -25.12 -7.18
N SER A 228 17.33 -24.25 -8.12
CA SER A 228 18.04 -23.00 -8.34
C SER A 228 17.62 -21.91 -7.32
N PRO A 229 18.55 -21.15 -6.73
CA PRO A 229 18.20 -20.02 -5.90
C PRO A 229 17.49 -18.93 -6.73
N PRO A 230 16.49 -18.24 -6.19
CA PRO A 230 15.88 -17.11 -6.88
C PRO A 230 16.92 -16.00 -7.06
N PRO A 231 16.98 -15.33 -8.24
CA PRO A 231 17.85 -14.18 -8.42
C PRO A 231 17.47 -13.05 -7.45
N SER A 232 18.46 -12.23 -7.03
CA SER A 232 18.18 -11.04 -6.23
C SER A 232 17.25 -10.09 -6.99
N PRO A 233 16.06 -9.74 -6.46
CA PRO A 233 15.16 -8.80 -7.12
C PRO A 233 15.79 -7.42 -7.33
N ARG A 234 16.72 -7.00 -6.46
CA ARG A 234 17.44 -5.72 -6.59
C ARG A 234 18.38 -5.66 -7.79
N ARG A 235 18.82 -6.78 -8.33
CA ARG A 235 19.57 -6.83 -9.60
C ARG A 235 18.70 -6.43 -10.80
N LEU A 236 17.38 -6.63 -10.71
CA LEU A 236 16.41 -6.26 -11.76
C LEU A 236 15.79 -4.89 -11.51
N ASN A 237 15.71 -4.46 -10.24
CA ASN A 237 15.16 -3.18 -9.83
C ASN A 237 15.88 -2.69 -8.58
N ASP A 238 16.84 -1.80 -8.76
CA ASP A 238 17.68 -1.21 -7.69
C ASP A 238 16.90 -0.34 -6.69
N ARG A 239 15.67 0.07 -7.06
CA ARG A 239 14.76 0.84 -6.20
C ARG A 239 14.10 -0.01 -5.11
N ILE A 240 14.20 -1.34 -5.17
CA ILE A 240 13.67 -2.23 -4.14
C ILE A 240 14.49 -2.05 -2.87
N PRO A 241 13.88 -1.70 -1.71
CA PRO A 241 14.59 -1.63 -0.44
C PRO A 241 15.17 -3.00 -0.04
N PRO A 242 16.32 -3.01 0.65
CA PRO A 242 16.91 -4.26 1.15
C PRO A 242 15.96 -5.07 2.03
N GLU A 243 15.13 -4.38 2.80
CA GLU A 243 14.14 -5.01 3.69
C GLU A 243 13.05 -5.74 2.92
N LEU A 244 12.53 -5.15 1.82
CA LEU A 244 11.54 -5.81 0.95
C LEU A 244 12.16 -6.98 0.21
N GLU A 245 13.40 -6.85 -0.30
CA GLU A 245 14.15 -7.96 -0.88
C GLU A 245 14.28 -9.13 0.10
N ARG A 246 14.67 -8.86 1.36
CA ARG A 246 14.78 -9.87 2.42
C ARG A 246 13.46 -10.61 2.63
N VAL A 247 12.34 -9.89 2.68
CA VAL A 247 11.01 -10.51 2.83
C VAL A 247 10.69 -11.41 1.65
N ILE A 248 10.88 -10.92 0.42
CA ILE A 248 10.64 -11.70 -0.81
C ILE A 248 11.51 -12.96 -0.83
N LEU A 249 12.81 -12.83 -0.61
CA LEU A 249 13.71 -13.98 -0.66
C LEU A 249 13.43 -15.01 0.44
N LYS A 250 13.04 -14.57 1.65
CA LYS A 250 12.62 -15.48 2.72
C LYS A 250 11.37 -16.27 2.38
N THR A 251 10.39 -15.70 1.65
CA THR A 251 9.23 -16.47 1.18
C THR A 251 9.62 -17.51 0.14
N LEU A 252 10.70 -17.27 -0.62
CA LEU A 252 11.21 -18.13 -1.69
C LEU A 252 12.30 -19.11 -1.24
N GLU A 253 12.42 -19.37 0.06
CA GLU A 253 13.26 -20.43 0.59
C GLU A 253 12.73 -21.81 0.15
N LYS A 254 13.63 -22.68 -0.33
CA LYS A 254 13.24 -23.99 -0.90
C LYS A 254 12.61 -24.91 0.14
N GLU A 255 13.18 -24.94 1.32
CA GLU A 255 12.67 -25.74 2.44
C GLU A 255 11.55 -24.95 3.16
N PRO A 256 10.33 -25.49 3.28
CA PRO A 256 9.21 -24.81 3.93
C PRO A 256 9.50 -24.36 5.36
N ALA A 257 10.36 -25.09 6.09
CA ALA A 257 10.75 -24.73 7.46
C ALA A 257 11.57 -23.43 7.56
N ARG A 258 12.21 -23.01 6.47
CA ARG A 258 12.99 -21.76 6.42
C ARG A 258 12.18 -20.54 5.97
N ARG A 259 10.98 -20.76 5.44
CA ARG A 259 10.03 -19.70 5.10
C ARG A 259 9.43 -19.08 6.36
N TYR A 260 8.49 -18.18 6.20
CA TYR A 260 7.62 -17.76 7.29
C TYR A 260 6.78 -18.96 7.75
N SER A 261 6.59 -19.09 9.07
CA SER A 261 5.82 -20.18 9.67
C SER A 261 4.31 -20.10 9.36
N SER A 262 3.80 -18.87 9.12
CA SER A 262 2.39 -18.59 8.81
C SER A 262 2.25 -17.34 7.96
N ALA A 263 1.07 -17.13 7.37
CA ALA A 263 0.72 -15.87 6.70
C ALA A 263 0.73 -14.69 7.66
N ALA A 264 0.34 -14.87 8.92
CA ALA A 264 0.44 -13.85 9.97
C ALA A 264 1.89 -13.37 10.22
N ALA A 265 2.86 -14.29 10.22
CA ALA A 265 4.26 -13.92 10.38
C ALA A 265 4.81 -13.11 9.19
N LEU A 266 4.42 -13.45 7.96
CA LEU A 266 4.72 -12.67 6.76
C LEU A 266 4.04 -11.30 6.80
N LEU A 267 2.75 -11.26 7.18
CA LEU A 267 1.96 -10.04 7.31
C LEU A 267 2.60 -9.04 8.29
N SER A 268 3.11 -9.52 9.42
CA SER A 268 3.81 -8.69 10.41
C SER A 268 5.02 -7.98 9.79
N ASP A 269 5.87 -8.69 9.04
CA ASP A 269 7.03 -8.10 8.36
C ASP A 269 6.61 -7.10 7.27
N LEU A 270 5.57 -7.39 6.48
CA LEU A 270 5.04 -6.47 5.46
C LEU A 270 4.45 -5.19 6.07
N ARG A 271 3.77 -5.28 7.21
CA ARG A 271 3.24 -4.11 7.94
C ARG A 271 4.35 -3.22 8.48
N LEU A 272 5.41 -3.80 9.01
CA LEU A 272 6.60 -3.05 9.43
C LEU A 272 7.24 -2.29 8.26
N LEU A 273 7.28 -2.88 7.06
CA LEU A 273 7.76 -2.18 5.86
C LEU A 273 6.87 -0.99 5.50
N ALA A 274 5.55 -1.14 5.54
CA ALA A 274 4.61 -0.06 5.27
C ALA A 274 4.76 1.12 6.25
N GLU A 275 4.95 0.84 7.54
CA GLU A 275 5.19 1.86 8.57
C GLU A 275 6.50 2.61 8.33
N ASN A 276 7.57 1.90 7.97
CA ASN A 276 8.88 2.51 7.70
C ASN A 276 8.84 3.40 6.45
N ASP A 277 8.13 2.99 5.39
CA ASP A 277 7.92 3.81 4.19
C ASP A 277 7.15 5.09 4.54
N SER A 278 6.10 5.00 5.35
CA SER A 278 5.32 6.14 5.82
C SER A 278 6.18 7.13 6.64
N ARG A 279 7.09 6.64 7.47
CA ARG A 279 8.03 7.49 8.26
C ARG A 279 9.07 8.15 7.36
N ARG A 280 9.60 7.45 6.34
CA ARG A 280 10.56 8.01 5.37
C ARG A 280 9.93 9.15 4.56
N THR A 281 8.70 8.98 4.09
CA THR A 281 7.97 10.01 3.33
C THR A 281 7.62 11.22 4.21
N ALA A 282 7.22 11.04 5.46
CA ALA A 282 6.94 12.11 6.41
C ALA A 282 8.20 12.91 6.80
N SER A 283 9.36 12.24 6.94
CA SER A 283 10.64 12.90 7.24
C SER A 283 11.17 13.68 6.04
N GLY A 284 11.05 13.15 4.82
CA GLY A 284 11.45 13.83 3.59
C GLY A 284 10.66 15.11 3.31
N ALA A 285 9.36 15.13 3.64
CA ALA A 285 8.51 16.30 3.48
C ALA A 285 8.90 17.45 4.43
N LYS A 286 9.33 17.15 5.67
CA LYS A 286 9.75 18.16 6.65
C LYS A 286 11.08 18.86 6.27
N THR A 287 12.01 18.14 5.67
CA THR A 287 13.32 18.72 5.30
C THR A 287 13.25 19.59 4.03
N HIS A 288 12.34 19.31 3.11
CA HIS A 288 12.18 20.10 1.89
C HIS A 288 11.44 21.42 2.17
N GLY A 289 10.42 21.42 3.03
CA GLY A 289 9.69 22.61 3.46
C GLY A 289 10.56 23.61 4.23
N TRP A 290 11.48 23.16 5.07
CA TRP A 290 12.35 24.07 5.82
C TRP A 290 13.41 24.75 4.92
N ARG A 291 14.03 24.02 3.99
CA ARG A 291 15.00 24.60 3.06
C ARG A 291 14.39 25.67 2.15
N THR A 292 13.19 25.43 1.63
CA THR A 292 12.47 26.42 0.82
C THR A 292 12.02 27.63 1.64
N SER A 293 11.51 27.42 2.86
CA SER A 293 11.16 28.52 3.77
C SER A 293 12.36 29.32 4.22
N ALA A 294 13.50 28.68 4.50
CA ALA A 294 14.75 29.37 4.84
C ALA A 294 15.29 30.19 3.66
N MET A 295 15.25 29.68 2.43
CA MET A 295 15.64 30.43 1.24
C MET A 295 14.73 31.62 0.97
N ILE A 296 13.42 31.50 1.15
CA ILE A 296 12.45 32.58 1.02
C ILE A 296 12.71 33.65 2.10
N ALA A 297 12.99 33.26 3.35
CA ALA A 297 13.31 34.18 4.43
C ALA A 297 14.61 34.96 4.17
N VAL A 298 15.65 34.30 3.66
CA VAL A 298 16.92 34.95 3.29
C VAL A 298 16.71 35.89 2.12
N ALA A 299 15.96 35.51 1.09
CA ALA A 299 15.66 36.40 -0.04
C ALA A 299 14.85 37.62 0.40
N ALA A 300 13.83 37.43 1.26
CA ALA A 300 13.08 38.56 1.84
C ALA A 300 13.96 39.51 2.67
N ALA A 301 14.88 38.98 3.49
CA ALA A 301 15.82 39.77 4.28
C ALA A 301 16.77 40.58 3.39
N LEU A 302 17.25 40.01 2.27
CA LEU A 302 18.09 40.69 1.32
C LEU A 302 17.36 41.84 0.59
N VAL A 303 16.08 41.60 0.21
CA VAL A 303 15.23 42.64 -0.40
C VAL A 303 14.97 43.77 0.58
N LEU A 304 14.69 43.49 1.85
CA LEU A 304 14.49 44.50 2.90
C LEU A 304 15.78 45.27 3.18
N ALA A 305 16.95 44.61 3.22
CA ALA A 305 18.23 45.23 3.41
C ALA A 305 18.60 46.15 2.23
N ALA A 306 18.38 45.71 0.99
CA ALA A 306 18.58 46.51 -0.23
C ALA A 306 17.62 47.69 -0.28
N GLY A 307 16.34 47.52 0.04
CA GLY A 307 15.34 48.56 0.13
C GLY A 307 15.69 49.61 1.21
N GLY A 308 16.12 49.19 2.40
CA GLY A 308 16.56 50.04 3.48
C GLY A 308 17.84 50.84 3.11
N TYR A 309 18.79 50.22 2.41
CA TYR A 309 19.98 50.88 1.88
C TYR A 309 19.63 51.94 0.84
N TRP A 310 18.75 51.65 -0.09
CA TRP A 310 18.27 52.61 -1.11
C TRP A 310 17.47 53.75 -0.49
N LEU A 311 16.61 53.48 0.49
CA LEU A 311 15.83 54.50 1.20
C LEU A 311 16.75 55.46 1.99
N ARG A 312 17.79 54.94 2.66
CA ARG A 312 18.82 55.78 3.31
C ARG A 312 19.56 56.67 2.33
N ARG A 313 19.80 56.22 1.10
CA ARG A 313 20.49 56.98 0.07
C ARG A 313 19.60 58.08 -0.54
N LEU A 314 18.29 57.88 -0.61
CA LEU A 314 17.29 58.82 -1.09
C LEU A 314 16.94 59.89 -0.04
N VAL A 315 17.04 59.57 1.27
CA VAL A 315 16.77 60.48 2.39
C VAL A 315 18.09 61.02 2.97
N SER A 316 19.03 61.38 2.14
CA SER A 316 20.16 62.26 2.57
C SER A 316 19.63 63.65 2.72
N PHE A 317 19.18 64.03 3.91
CA PHE A 317 18.93 65.42 4.25
C PHE A 317 20.24 66.17 4.19
N PRO A 318 20.32 67.34 3.49
CA PRO A 318 21.47 68.18 3.57
C PRO A 318 21.60 68.71 5.01
N SER A 319 22.81 68.67 5.55
CA SER A 319 23.12 69.17 6.88
C SER A 319 22.76 70.70 6.91
N PRO A 320 22.07 71.20 7.96
CA PRO A 320 21.76 72.62 8.07
C PRO A 320 23.06 73.37 8.14
N PRO A 321 23.16 74.61 7.50
CA PRO A 321 24.33 75.44 7.55
C PRO A 321 24.61 75.89 8.99
N GLN A 322 25.85 75.74 9.45
CA GLN A 322 26.32 76.30 10.72
C GLN A 322 26.33 77.81 10.63
N GLY A 323 25.21 78.48 10.93
CA GLY A 323 25.09 79.87 11.13
C GLY A 323 25.61 80.25 12.51
N LYS A 324 26.67 81.14 12.58
CA LYS A 324 27.13 81.77 13.82
C LYS A 324 25.94 82.56 14.38
N ILE A 325 25.48 82.20 15.57
CA ILE A 325 24.50 83.03 16.33
C ILE A 325 25.25 84.19 16.94
N MET A 326 24.99 85.42 16.43
CA MET A 326 25.49 86.66 17.01
C MET A 326 24.42 87.10 18.02
N ILE A 327 24.80 87.05 19.33
CA ILE A 327 23.94 87.52 20.40
C ILE A 327 24.25 89.00 20.58
N VAL A 328 23.33 89.92 20.22
CA VAL A 328 23.39 91.34 20.53
C VAL A 328 22.72 91.55 21.90
N VAL A 329 23.48 91.92 22.86
CA VAL A 329 22.97 92.32 24.16
C VAL A 329 22.67 93.81 24.11
N LEU A 330 21.41 94.19 24.16
CA LEU A 330 20.96 95.55 24.36
C LEU A 330 20.85 95.87 25.83
N PRO A 331 21.40 97.08 26.33
CA PRO A 331 21.23 97.43 27.71
C PRO A 331 19.80 97.93 27.97
N PHE A 332 19.18 97.36 28.96
CA PHE A 332 17.90 97.85 29.45
C PHE A 332 18.13 98.90 30.49
N GLU A 333 17.64 100.13 30.29
CA GLU A 333 17.47 101.13 31.28
C GLU A 333 16.27 100.84 32.17
N ASN A 334 16.57 100.98 33.46
CA ASN A 334 15.60 100.71 34.51
C ASN A 334 14.74 101.94 34.76
N LEU A 335 13.48 101.90 34.49
CA LEU A 335 12.49 102.92 34.81
C LEU A 335 11.34 102.24 35.52
N SER A 336 11.39 102.24 36.86
CA SER A 336 10.32 102.69 37.77
C SER A 336 10.56 102.20 39.20
N ASP A 337 10.53 103.19 39.98
CA ASP A 337 10.31 103.13 41.45
C ASP A 337 9.00 102.32 41.78
N ASP A 338 9.02 101.45 42.71
CA ASP A 338 8.35 101.66 43.95
C ASP A 338 8.28 100.34 44.82
N HIS A 339 8.74 100.60 46.02
CA HIS A 339 8.46 100.07 47.33
C HIS A 339 7.75 98.68 47.56
N LYS A 340 8.41 98.01 48.43
CA LYS A 340 8.04 97.32 49.69
C LYS A 340 8.07 95.76 49.67
N ARG A 341 9.04 95.35 50.49
CA ARG A 341 8.92 94.35 51.62
C ARG A 341 8.17 93.05 51.33
N ILE A 342 8.74 91.92 51.57
CA ILE A 342 8.98 91.30 52.89
C ILE A 342 9.63 89.88 52.68
N THR A 343 10.73 89.76 53.43
CA THR A 343 11.21 88.55 54.20
C THR A 343 10.74 87.14 53.83
N SER A 344 11.72 86.33 53.68
CA SER A 344 12.18 85.21 54.54
C SER A 344 11.96 83.80 54.00
N GLN A 345 13.03 83.16 54.10
CA GLN A 345 13.37 81.81 54.58
C GLN A 345 13.36 80.63 53.59
N MET A 346 14.55 80.21 53.36
CA MET A 346 15.21 78.95 53.64
C MET A 346 14.49 77.62 53.17
N GLY A 347 15.27 76.85 52.46
CA GLY A 347 15.07 75.36 52.48
C GLY A 347 15.56 74.61 51.25
N SER A 348 16.85 74.43 51.07
CA SER A 348 17.38 73.22 50.39
C SER A 348 17.11 72.02 51.30
N PRO A 349 17.23 70.78 50.92
CA PRO A 349 17.54 70.07 49.66
C PRO A 349 16.75 68.71 49.57
N LYS A 350 16.89 67.95 48.58
CA LYS A 350 17.38 66.57 48.61
C LYS A 350 17.02 65.81 47.27
N LYS A 351 18.05 65.18 46.74
CA LYS A 351 17.99 64.10 45.72
C LYS A 351 17.06 62.99 46.19
N ARG A 352 16.21 62.46 45.25
CA ARG A 352 15.78 61.04 45.20
C ARG A 352 15.49 60.64 43.75
N SER A 353 16.21 59.61 43.33
CA SER A 353 15.91 58.76 42.17
C SER A 353 14.65 57.94 42.42
N PRO A 354 13.84 57.61 41.43
CA PRO A 354 12.98 56.45 41.50
C PRO A 354 13.34 55.41 40.44
N ASN A 355 13.52 54.27 41.01
CA ASN A 355 13.49 52.92 40.53
C ASN A 355 12.16 52.60 39.80
N TRP A 356 12.22 51.96 38.60
CA TRP A 356 11.05 51.38 37.98
C TRP A 356 11.29 49.88 37.80
N ALA A 357 10.67 49.10 38.65
CA ALA A 357 10.46 47.67 38.50
C ALA A 357 9.07 47.42 37.88
N SER A 358 9.04 46.41 36.99
CA SER A 358 7.93 45.49 36.70
C SER A 358 6.54 46.02 36.32
N TRP A 359 6.14 45.69 35.10
CA TRP A 359 4.76 45.26 34.82
C TRP A 359 4.78 44.10 33.82
N SER A 360 4.32 42.97 34.35
CA SER A 360 3.85 41.82 33.58
C SER A 360 2.46 42.13 33.06
N LEU A 361 2.13 41.71 31.83
CA LEU A 361 0.76 41.58 31.39
C LEU A 361 0.59 40.28 30.61
N HIS A 362 -0.25 39.47 31.18
CA HIS A 362 -0.91 38.32 30.61
C HIS A 362 -1.94 38.70 29.57
N ALA A 363 -2.16 37.74 28.63
CA ALA A 363 -3.45 37.26 28.15
C ALA A 363 -3.99 37.74 26.78
N TRP A 364 -4.50 36.71 26.12
CA TRP A 364 -5.60 36.53 25.16
C TRP A 364 -5.20 36.66 23.65
N ALA A 365 -5.38 35.69 22.79
CA ALA A 365 -6.32 34.62 22.48
C ALA A 365 -5.63 33.60 21.57
#